data_e8ebee5328c5f53c6720584c2e5a3d5d
#
_entry.id   e8ebee5328c5f53c6720584c2e5a3d5d
#
_cell.length_a   1.000
_cell.length_b   1.000
_cell.length_c   1.000
_cell.angle_alpha   90.00
_cell.angle_beta   90.00
_cell.angle_gamma   90.00
#
_symmetry.space_group_name_H-M   'P 1'
#
loop_
_entity.id
_entity.type
_entity.pdbx_description
1 polymer ?
#
loop_
_entity_poly.entity_id
_entity_poly.type
_entity_poly.pdbx_seq_one_letter_code
_entity_poly.pdbx_strand_id
1 'polypeptide(L)'
;LDQASTILSLDCDFIGGEADAHRHIRDFAKGRKLNNGRTDMSRLYVVEPRMTQTGANADHRLRVKAGFVHGVASAIARGLGIKGLEAQPLPESVKDGWMDQCVDDLKKGGVVMAGHGQPEEVHVLAHAINQKIGAIGSGVQFLPAPNSGYGTIKDLAEASFDVLLILGGNPAYSAPADIDWKKLIDGKKVVRLGYYDDESAVDADLFLAQTHFLEEWGDARTSDGTTVAVRPLIKPLFDGLSELEVLAHIAGVAKT
;
A
#
# COMPACT_ATOMS: atom_id res chain seq x y z
N LEU A 1 1.58 -14.92 7.03
CA LEU A 1 1.02 -15.88 6.05
C LEU A 1 1.47 -17.32 6.28
N ASP A 2 2.63 -17.56 6.87
CA ASP A 2 3.22 -18.90 7.09
C ASP A 2 2.39 -19.82 8.00
N GLN A 3 1.51 -19.26 8.84
CA GLN A 3 0.61 -20.00 9.73
C GLN A 3 -0.82 -20.19 9.15
N ALA A 4 -1.14 -19.52 8.06
CA ALA A 4 -2.46 -19.62 7.44
C ALA A 4 -2.60 -20.94 6.67
N SER A 5 -3.64 -21.72 6.96
CA SER A 5 -3.99 -22.91 6.15
C SER A 5 -4.66 -22.52 4.83
N THR A 6 -5.32 -21.36 4.80
CA THR A 6 -6.00 -20.82 3.64
C THR A 6 -5.72 -19.34 3.50
N ILE A 7 -5.41 -18.88 2.29
CA ILE A 7 -5.22 -17.49 1.97
C ILE A 7 -6.24 -17.11 0.90
N LEU A 8 -7.05 -16.08 1.15
CA LEU A 8 -7.91 -15.46 0.16
C LEU A 8 -7.37 -14.10 -0.23
N SER A 9 -6.98 -13.97 -1.49
CA SER A 9 -6.57 -12.70 -2.10
C SER A 9 -7.73 -12.09 -2.88
N LEU A 10 -8.15 -10.90 -2.48
CA LEU A 10 -9.15 -10.07 -3.16
C LEU A 10 -8.42 -8.99 -3.97
N ASP A 11 -8.02 -9.33 -5.19
CA ASP A 11 -7.22 -8.49 -6.09
C ASP A 11 -5.96 -7.91 -5.42
N CYS A 12 -5.32 -8.74 -4.58
CA CYS A 12 -4.14 -8.40 -3.80
C CYS A 12 -2.94 -9.18 -4.33
N ASP A 13 -2.10 -8.52 -5.14
CA ASP A 13 -0.89 -9.16 -5.68
C ASP A 13 0.25 -9.12 -4.65
N PHE A 14 0.08 -9.82 -3.53
CA PHE A 14 1.03 -9.83 -2.42
C PHE A 14 2.38 -10.48 -2.75
N ILE A 15 2.49 -11.18 -3.88
CA ILE A 15 3.75 -11.71 -4.40
C ILE A 15 4.46 -10.70 -5.33
N GLY A 16 3.70 -9.88 -6.07
CA GLY A 16 4.26 -9.03 -7.10
C GLY A 16 4.20 -7.52 -6.82
N GLY A 17 3.02 -6.99 -6.53
CA GLY A 17 2.76 -5.55 -6.59
C GLY A 17 2.41 -4.86 -5.28
N GLU A 18 2.14 -5.59 -4.21
CA GLU A 18 1.77 -4.99 -2.92
C GLU A 18 2.98 -4.66 -2.04
N ALA A 19 2.77 -3.77 -1.07
CA ALA A 19 3.75 -3.50 -0.03
C ALA A 19 4.13 -4.80 0.70
N ASP A 20 5.35 -4.90 1.19
CA ASP A 20 5.87 -6.10 1.89
C ASP A 20 5.96 -7.39 1.06
N ALA A 21 5.97 -7.30 -0.25
CA ALA A 21 6.03 -8.47 -1.13
C ALA A 21 7.12 -9.47 -0.71
N HIS A 22 8.33 -9.00 -0.38
CA HIS A 22 9.43 -9.87 0.04
C HIS A 22 9.12 -10.68 1.32
N ARG A 23 8.46 -10.07 2.30
CA ARG A 23 8.01 -10.75 3.51
C ARG A 23 6.90 -11.76 3.18
N HIS A 24 5.92 -11.34 2.41
CA HIS A 24 4.80 -12.18 1.99
C HIS A 24 5.24 -13.38 1.16
N ILE A 25 6.18 -13.20 0.22
CA ILE A 25 6.78 -14.29 -0.57
C ILE A 25 7.43 -15.33 0.36
N ARG A 26 8.26 -14.87 1.31
CA ARG A 26 8.94 -15.76 2.25
C ARG A 26 7.96 -16.53 3.12
N ASP A 27 6.95 -15.86 3.64
CA ASP A 27 5.95 -16.48 4.52
C ASP A 27 5.04 -17.44 3.74
N PHE A 28 4.63 -17.06 2.53
CA PHE A 28 3.87 -17.93 1.63
C PHE A 28 4.66 -19.19 1.26
N ALA A 29 5.93 -19.04 0.89
CA ALA A 29 6.80 -20.17 0.59
C ALA A 29 6.96 -21.12 1.78
N LYS A 30 7.08 -20.60 3.01
CA LYS A 30 7.09 -21.42 4.24
C LYS A 30 5.79 -22.19 4.43
N GLY A 31 4.64 -21.53 4.19
CA GLY A 31 3.32 -22.14 4.28
C GLY A 31 3.11 -23.28 3.27
N ARG A 32 3.85 -23.30 2.16
CA ARG A 32 3.74 -24.31 1.11
C ARG A 32 4.85 -25.37 1.13
N LYS A 33 5.79 -25.26 2.05
CA LYS A 33 6.91 -26.19 2.14
C LYS A 33 6.55 -27.44 2.96
N LEU A 34 6.60 -28.60 2.32
CA LEU A 34 6.41 -29.91 2.95
C LEU A 34 7.73 -30.42 3.50
N ASN A 35 8.10 -29.98 4.70
CA ASN A 35 9.29 -30.46 5.40
C ASN A 35 8.99 -30.63 6.91
N ASN A 36 9.88 -31.28 7.63
CA ASN A 36 9.78 -31.50 9.07
C ASN A 36 8.45 -32.13 9.51
N GLY A 37 7.94 -33.11 8.73
CA GLY A 37 6.71 -33.86 9.05
C GLY A 37 5.41 -33.11 8.72
N ARG A 38 5.47 -31.95 8.09
CA ARG A 38 4.27 -31.25 7.58
C ARG A 38 3.74 -31.99 6.35
N THR A 39 2.45 -32.31 6.35
CA THR A 39 1.76 -33.07 5.28
C THR A 39 0.87 -32.17 4.42
N ASP A 40 0.53 -30.98 4.93
CA ASP A 40 -0.43 -30.08 4.30
C ASP A 40 0.23 -28.74 3.93
N MET A 41 -0.10 -28.25 2.74
CA MET A 41 0.27 -26.92 2.26
C MET A 41 -0.86 -25.93 2.48
N SER A 42 -0.51 -24.66 2.67
CA SER A 42 -1.52 -23.59 2.61
C SER A 42 -2.19 -23.56 1.24
N ARG A 43 -3.50 -23.31 1.24
CA ARG A 43 -4.30 -23.20 0.01
C ARG A 43 -4.53 -21.74 -0.35
N LEU A 44 -4.27 -21.39 -1.61
CA LEU A 44 -4.40 -20.03 -2.10
C LEU A 44 -5.60 -19.87 -3.03
N TYR A 45 -6.57 -19.07 -2.61
CA TYR A 45 -7.70 -18.59 -3.40
C TYR A 45 -7.41 -17.18 -3.87
N VAL A 46 -7.60 -16.90 -5.17
CA VAL A 46 -7.37 -15.56 -5.75
C VAL A 46 -8.57 -15.13 -6.56
N VAL A 47 -9.09 -13.96 -6.27
CA VAL A 47 -10.14 -13.26 -7.02
C VAL A 47 -9.52 -12.03 -7.65
N GLU A 48 -9.41 -11.99 -8.98
CA GLU A 48 -8.71 -10.90 -9.68
C GLU A 48 -9.21 -10.70 -11.12
N PRO A 49 -9.09 -9.50 -11.69
CA PRO A 49 -9.47 -9.24 -13.07
C PRO A 49 -8.40 -9.69 -14.08
N ARG A 50 -7.13 -9.54 -13.76
CA ARG A 50 -5.97 -9.91 -14.59
C ARG A 50 -5.11 -10.94 -13.85
N MET A 51 -4.38 -11.75 -14.59
CA MET A 51 -3.45 -12.69 -13.99
C MET A 51 -2.23 -11.94 -13.43
N THR A 52 -2.09 -11.98 -12.11
CA THR A 52 -0.95 -11.44 -11.39
C THR A 52 0.05 -12.55 -11.05
N GLN A 53 1.19 -12.20 -10.43
CA GLN A 53 2.11 -13.21 -9.90
C GLN A 53 1.45 -14.04 -8.79
N THR A 54 0.62 -13.42 -7.96
CA THR A 54 -0.19 -14.14 -6.96
C THR A 54 -1.21 -15.06 -7.63
N GLY A 55 -1.92 -14.57 -8.65
CA GLY A 55 -2.88 -15.38 -9.40
C GLY A 55 -2.26 -16.56 -10.14
N ALA A 56 -1.02 -16.43 -10.63
CA ALA A 56 -0.29 -17.52 -11.29
C ALA A 56 0.10 -18.64 -10.29
N ASN A 57 0.20 -18.33 -9.00
CA ASN A 57 0.48 -19.30 -7.93
C ASN A 57 -0.76 -19.83 -7.22
N ALA A 58 -1.97 -19.44 -7.65
CA ALA A 58 -3.22 -19.82 -7.01
C ALA A 58 -3.56 -21.30 -7.23
N ASP A 59 -4.05 -21.96 -6.17
CA ASP A 59 -4.67 -23.27 -6.29
C ASP A 59 -6.09 -23.14 -6.85
N HIS A 60 -6.77 -22.04 -6.49
CA HIS A 60 -8.14 -21.75 -6.92
C HIS A 60 -8.26 -20.29 -7.36
N ARG A 61 -8.13 -20.05 -8.65
CA ARG A 61 -8.24 -18.72 -9.23
C ARG A 61 -9.64 -18.47 -9.80
N LEU A 62 -10.25 -17.34 -9.39
CA LEU A 62 -11.50 -16.84 -9.91
C LEU A 62 -11.26 -15.53 -10.67
N ARG A 63 -11.37 -15.56 -11.99
CA ARG A 63 -11.28 -14.37 -12.83
C ARG A 63 -12.61 -13.66 -12.88
N VAL A 64 -12.65 -12.41 -12.40
CA VAL A 64 -13.83 -11.53 -12.44
C VAL A 64 -13.43 -10.12 -12.91
N LYS A 65 -14.38 -9.32 -13.40
CA LYS A 65 -14.13 -7.88 -13.60
C LYS A 65 -13.88 -7.22 -12.24
N ALA A 66 -13.05 -6.17 -12.18
CA ALA A 66 -12.71 -5.47 -10.95
C ALA A 66 -13.95 -5.08 -10.11
N GLY A 67 -15.00 -4.57 -10.75
CA GLY A 67 -16.26 -4.20 -10.07
C GLY A 67 -17.03 -5.37 -9.42
N PHE A 68 -16.66 -6.63 -9.67
CA PHE A 68 -17.28 -7.78 -9.02
C PHE A 68 -16.49 -8.35 -7.84
N VAL A 69 -15.29 -7.83 -7.56
CA VAL A 69 -14.50 -8.26 -6.40
C VAL A 69 -15.28 -8.03 -5.10
N HIS A 70 -15.92 -6.86 -4.96
CA HIS A 70 -16.80 -6.55 -3.83
C HIS A 70 -17.95 -7.56 -3.70
N GLY A 71 -18.60 -7.92 -4.82
CA GLY A 71 -19.70 -8.90 -4.83
C GLY A 71 -19.25 -10.27 -4.33
N VAL A 72 -18.07 -10.75 -4.77
CA VAL A 72 -17.49 -12.02 -4.33
C VAL A 72 -17.12 -11.96 -2.84
N ALA A 73 -16.48 -10.88 -2.38
CA ALA A 73 -16.15 -10.67 -0.98
C ALA A 73 -17.40 -10.67 -0.09
N SER A 74 -18.48 -9.98 -0.51
CA SER A 74 -19.77 -9.96 0.18
C SER A 74 -20.43 -11.34 0.25
N ALA A 75 -20.38 -12.12 -0.83
CA ALA A 75 -20.92 -13.47 -0.86
C ALA A 75 -20.18 -14.42 0.09
N ILE A 76 -18.85 -14.37 0.11
CA ILE A 76 -18.00 -15.13 1.05
C ILE A 76 -18.31 -14.72 2.51
N ALA A 77 -18.41 -13.42 2.79
CA ALA A 77 -18.74 -12.90 4.11
C ALA A 77 -20.10 -13.43 4.61
N ARG A 78 -21.12 -13.44 3.74
CA ARG A 78 -22.43 -14.01 4.05
C ARG A 78 -22.36 -15.53 4.28
N GLY A 79 -21.60 -16.27 3.47
CA GLY A 79 -21.35 -17.70 3.64
C GLY A 79 -20.67 -18.04 4.99
N LEU A 80 -19.88 -17.11 5.53
CA LEU A 80 -19.31 -17.20 6.88
C LEU A 80 -20.29 -16.76 7.99
N GLY A 81 -21.51 -16.34 7.63
CA GLY A 81 -22.54 -15.94 8.59
C GLY A 81 -22.40 -14.52 9.11
N ILE A 82 -21.74 -13.62 8.38
CA ILE A 82 -21.74 -12.19 8.67
C ILE A 82 -23.08 -11.62 8.22
N LYS A 83 -23.81 -11.01 9.15
CA LYS A 83 -25.17 -10.49 8.94
C LYS A 83 -25.16 -9.00 8.52
N GLY A 84 -26.27 -8.52 7.97
CA GLY A 84 -26.45 -7.11 7.60
C GLY A 84 -25.83 -6.73 6.27
N LEU A 85 -25.37 -7.71 5.48
CA LEU A 85 -24.82 -7.48 4.15
C LEU A 85 -25.88 -7.70 3.08
N GLU A 86 -26.07 -6.72 2.22
CA GLU A 86 -26.91 -6.86 1.04
C GLU A 86 -26.26 -7.78 0.01
N ALA A 87 -27.10 -8.47 -0.77
CA ALA A 87 -26.62 -9.26 -1.89
C ALA A 87 -26.10 -8.34 -2.99
N GLN A 88 -24.83 -8.52 -3.34
CA GLN A 88 -24.20 -7.79 -4.44
C GLN A 88 -24.25 -8.60 -5.73
N PRO A 89 -24.28 -7.95 -6.90
CA PRO A 89 -24.23 -8.64 -8.17
C PRO A 89 -22.98 -9.53 -8.29
N LEU A 90 -23.18 -10.73 -8.83
CA LEU A 90 -22.12 -11.67 -9.18
C LEU A 90 -22.18 -11.97 -10.67
N PRO A 91 -21.05 -12.20 -11.35
CA PRO A 91 -21.06 -12.66 -12.72
C PRO A 91 -21.57 -14.10 -12.79
N GLU A 92 -22.32 -14.44 -13.85
CA GLU A 92 -22.84 -15.80 -14.11
C GLU A 92 -21.74 -16.89 -14.16
N SER A 93 -20.51 -16.46 -14.45
CA SER A 93 -19.35 -17.38 -14.50
C SER A 93 -18.88 -17.86 -13.12
N VAL A 94 -19.35 -17.26 -12.04
CA VAL A 94 -19.00 -17.68 -10.68
C VAL A 94 -19.81 -18.90 -10.32
N LYS A 95 -19.13 -20.03 -10.15
CA LYS A 95 -19.75 -21.30 -9.74
C LYS A 95 -19.91 -21.32 -8.23
N ASP A 96 -21.09 -21.70 -7.75
CA ASP A 96 -21.39 -21.76 -6.31
C ASP A 96 -20.39 -22.63 -5.54
N GLY A 97 -19.98 -23.77 -6.07
CA GLY A 97 -19.04 -24.68 -5.41
C GLY A 97 -17.65 -24.08 -5.16
N TRP A 98 -17.21 -23.07 -5.93
CA TRP A 98 -15.94 -22.39 -5.66
C TRP A 98 -16.01 -21.55 -4.37
N MET A 99 -17.11 -20.83 -4.18
CA MET A 99 -17.31 -19.99 -3.00
C MET A 99 -17.55 -20.83 -1.75
N ASP A 100 -18.38 -21.87 -1.85
CA ASP A 100 -18.63 -22.77 -0.74
C ASP A 100 -17.35 -23.43 -0.23
N GLN A 101 -16.51 -23.92 -1.16
CA GLN A 101 -15.22 -24.50 -0.81
C GLN A 101 -14.28 -23.47 -0.16
N CYS A 102 -14.24 -22.23 -0.68
CA CYS A 102 -13.44 -21.15 -0.10
C CYS A 102 -13.91 -20.83 1.33
N VAL A 103 -15.23 -20.72 1.55
CA VAL A 103 -15.82 -20.48 2.86
C VAL A 103 -15.46 -21.59 3.84
N ASP A 104 -15.56 -22.86 3.43
CA ASP A 104 -15.27 -24.00 4.29
C ASP A 104 -13.79 -24.12 4.63
N ASP A 105 -12.91 -23.78 3.70
CA ASP A 105 -11.47 -23.77 3.96
C ASP A 105 -11.06 -22.59 4.86
N LEU A 106 -11.65 -21.41 4.67
CA LEU A 106 -11.39 -20.25 5.54
C LEU A 106 -11.77 -20.51 7.01
N LYS A 107 -12.83 -21.28 7.26
CA LYS A 107 -13.24 -21.69 8.63
C LYS A 107 -12.19 -22.54 9.35
N LYS A 108 -11.33 -23.23 8.61
CA LYS A 108 -10.27 -24.12 9.18
C LYS A 108 -9.02 -23.36 9.63
N GLY A 109 -8.92 -22.07 9.32
CA GLY A 109 -7.79 -21.22 9.66
C GLY A 109 -7.27 -20.47 8.43
N GLY A 110 -7.82 -19.30 8.18
CA GLY A 110 -7.51 -18.53 7.00
C GLY A 110 -7.08 -17.08 7.28
N VAL A 111 -6.62 -16.42 6.22
CA VAL A 111 -6.35 -14.98 6.18
C VAL A 111 -6.93 -14.44 4.88
N VAL A 112 -7.58 -13.27 4.96
CA VAL A 112 -8.11 -12.54 3.80
C VAL A 112 -7.34 -11.25 3.62
N MET A 113 -6.86 -11.01 2.41
CA MET A 113 -6.12 -9.83 2.01
C MET A 113 -6.86 -9.11 0.88
N ALA A 114 -7.01 -7.79 1.00
CA ALA A 114 -7.52 -6.93 -0.07
C ALA A 114 -6.39 -6.11 -0.68
N GLY A 115 -6.34 -6.02 -2.00
CA GLY A 115 -5.34 -5.22 -2.71
C GLY A 115 -5.52 -3.73 -2.46
N HIS A 116 -4.43 -2.98 -2.46
CA HIS A 116 -4.44 -1.54 -2.16
C HIS A 116 -5.35 -0.72 -3.09
N GLY A 117 -5.55 -1.18 -4.33
CA GLY A 117 -6.44 -0.53 -5.30
C GLY A 117 -7.93 -0.84 -5.14
N GLN A 118 -8.31 -1.67 -4.16
CA GLN A 118 -9.71 -2.00 -3.93
C GLN A 118 -10.42 -0.88 -3.14
N PRO A 119 -11.73 -0.66 -3.36
CA PRO A 119 -12.49 0.33 -2.62
C PRO A 119 -12.62 -0.04 -1.14
N GLU A 120 -12.92 0.96 -0.30
CA GLU A 120 -13.00 0.83 1.15
C GLU A 120 -13.88 -0.33 1.61
N GLU A 121 -15.00 -0.56 0.94
CA GLU A 121 -15.95 -1.61 1.28
C GLU A 121 -15.33 -3.01 1.21
N VAL A 122 -14.40 -3.24 0.26
CA VAL A 122 -13.68 -4.53 0.15
C VAL A 122 -12.71 -4.71 1.30
N HIS A 123 -12.03 -3.64 1.73
CA HIS A 123 -11.16 -3.68 2.90
C HIS A 123 -11.94 -3.93 4.19
N VAL A 124 -13.08 -3.26 4.37
CA VAL A 124 -13.99 -3.48 5.51
C VAL A 124 -14.47 -4.93 5.54
N LEU A 125 -14.87 -5.50 4.39
CA LEU A 125 -15.26 -6.92 4.31
C LEU A 125 -14.09 -7.85 4.64
N ALA A 126 -12.89 -7.59 4.13
CA ALA A 126 -11.72 -8.40 4.44
C ALA A 126 -11.42 -8.41 5.95
N HIS A 127 -11.51 -7.26 6.61
CA HIS A 127 -11.34 -7.16 8.06
C HIS A 127 -12.47 -7.86 8.83
N ALA A 128 -13.72 -7.71 8.41
CA ALA A 128 -14.87 -8.39 9.02
C ALA A 128 -14.76 -9.91 8.89
N ILE A 129 -14.32 -10.42 7.74
CA ILE A 129 -14.04 -11.85 7.53
C ILE A 129 -12.90 -12.30 8.43
N ASN A 130 -11.77 -11.60 8.47
CA ASN A 130 -10.63 -11.92 9.32
C ASN A 130 -11.03 -11.97 10.81
N GLN A 131 -11.87 -11.06 11.26
CA GLN A 131 -12.43 -11.07 12.60
C GLN A 131 -13.31 -12.31 12.82
N LYS A 132 -14.19 -12.60 11.86
CA LYS A 132 -15.13 -13.72 11.95
C LYS A 132 -14.45 -15.09 12.03
N ILE A 133 -13.35 -15.27 11.29
CA ILE A 133 -12.58 -16.52 11.27
C ILE A 133 -11.48 -16.59 12.34
N GLY A 134 -11.34 -15.55 13.19
CA GLY A 134 -10.36 -15.53 14.27
C GLY A 134 -8.92 -15.27 13.81
N ALA A 135 -8.73 -14.67 12.64
CA ALA A 135 -7.39 -14.37 12.11
C ALA A 135 -6.72 -13.17 12.80
N ILE A 136 -7.50 -12.28 13.43
CA ILE A 136 -6.96 -11.10 14.12
C ILE A 136 -6.23 -11.51 15.38
N GLY A 137 -5.01 -11.01 15.55
CA GLY A 137 -4.10 -11.35 16.64
C GLY A 137 -3.17 -12.54 16.34
N SER A 138 -3.47 -13.33 15.29
CA SER A 138 -2.62 -14.44 14.86
C SER A 138 -2.06 -14.24 13.44
N GLY A 139 -2.92 -14.27 12.42
CA GLY A 139 -2.57 -14.06 11.01
C GLY A 139 -2.55 -12.59 10.59
N VAL A 140 -3.34 -11.76 11.27
CA VAL A 140 -3.45 -10.31 11.03
C VAL A 140 -3.16 -9.56 12.32
N GLN A 141 -2.25 -8.59 12.23
CA GLN A 141 -1.92 -7.71 13.35
C GLN A 141 -2.14 -6.25 12.94
N PHE A 142 -2.80 -5.48 13.80
CA PHE A 142 -2.93 -4.04 13.60
C PHE A 142 -1.77 -3.33 14.30
N LEU A 143 -1.10 -2.48 13.54
CA LEU A 143 -0.07 -1.59 14.07
C LEU A 143 -0.63 -0.17 14.15
N PRO A 144 -0.19 0.64 15.13
CA PRO A 144 -0.55 2.04 15.16
C PRO A 144 -0.11 2.71 13.85
N ALA A 145 -1.06 3.31 13.12
CA ALA A 145 -0.71 4.15 12.00
C ALA A 145 0.07 5.39 12.49
N PRO A 146 1.10 5.85 11.75
CA PRO A 146 1.66 7.16 12.02
C PRO A 146 0.53 8.19 11.94
N ASN A 147 0.49 9.11 12.91
CA ASN A 147 -0.50 10.18 12.84
C ASN A 147 -0.15 11.06 11.65
N SER A 148 -0.89 10.92 10.57
CA SER A 148 -0.75 11.75 9.37
C SER A 148 -1.55 13.04 9.60
N GLY A 149 -1.08 13.94 10.46
CA GLY A 149 -1.65 15.29 10.57
C GLY A 149 -1.39 16.16 9.34
N TYR A 150 -1.13 15.53 8.19
CA TYR A 150 -0.80 16.17 6.93
C TYR A 150 -2.04 16.29 6.06
N GLY A 151 -2.18 17.45 5.40
CA GLY A 151 -3.16 17.66 4.35
C GLY A 151 -2.76 16.98 3.04
N THR A 152 -3.69 16.98 2.11
CA THR A 152 -3.51 16.53 0.73
C THR A 152 -3.13 17.73 -0.16
N ILE A 153 -2.78 17.49 -1.41
CA ILE A 153 -2.59 18.56 -2.40
C ILE A 153 -3.89 19.34 -2.65
N LYS A 154 -5.07 18.77 -2.40
CA LYS A 154 -6.34 19.50 -2.46
C LYS A 154 -6.47 20.50 -1.31
N ASP A 155 -6.06 20.10 -0.11
CA ASP A 155 -6.04 21.01 1.04
C ASP A 155 -5.03 22.15 0.81
N LEU A 156 -3.89 21.86 0.15
CA LEU A 156 -2.94 22.90 -0.26
C LEU A 156 -3.57 23.90 -1.25
N ALA A 157 -4.39 23.43 -2.19
CA ALA A 157 -5.04 24.28 -3.18
C ALA A 157 -6.06 25.27 -2.54
N GLU A 158 -6.60 24.91 -1.37
CA GLU A 158 -7.52 25.74 -0.58
C GLU A 158 -6.81 26.59 0.48
N ALA A 159 -5.52 26.33 0.74
CA ALA A 159 -4.75 27.02 1.76
C ALA A 159 -4.28 28.41 1.31
N SER A 160 -4.14 29.33 2.28
CA SER A 160 -3.50 30.63 2.06
C SER A 160 -2.05 30.57 2.54
N PHE A 161 -1.10 30.85 1.64
CA PHE A 161 0.32 30.90 1.93
C PHE A 161 1.04 31.88 0.99
N ASP A 162 2.20 32.36 1.39
CA ASP A 162 3.05 33.24 0.58
C ASP A 162 4.26 32.50 -0.02
N VAL A 163 4.71 31.45 0.66
CA VAL A 163 5.88 30.65 0.28
C VAL A 163 5.51 29.19 0.23
N LEU A 164 5.84 28.52 -0.87
CA LEU A 164 5.71 27.09 -1.05
C LEU A 164 7.10 26.45 -1.07
N LEU A 165 7.33 25.54 -0.15
CA LEU A 165 8.52 24.70 -0.14
C LEU A 165 8.15 23.30 -0.64
N ILE A 166 8.78 22.87 -1.74
CA ILE A 166 8.59 21.55 -2.33
C ILE A 166 9.81 20.69 -1.99
N LEU A 167 9.63 19.69 -1.14
CA LEU A 167 10.66 18.72 -0.76
C LEU A 167 10.42 17.42 -1.50
N GLY A 168 11.20 17.16 -2.56
CA GLY A 168 10.98 16.02 -3.44
C GLY A 168 9.66 16.10 -4.23
N GLY A 169 9.27 15.02 -4.87
CA GLY A 169 8.07 14.94 -5.70
C GLY A 169 8.13 15.84 -6.94
N ASN A 170 7.11 15.82 -7.79
CA ASN A 170 6.95 16.72 -8.94
C ASN A 170 5.46 17.08 -9.08
N PRO A 171 4.94 17.97 -8.23
CA PRO A 171 3.52 18.32 -8.22
C PRO A 171 3.05 19.01 -9.51
N ALA A 172 3.90 19.75 -10.22
CA ALA A 172 3.53 20.33 -11.50
C ALA A 172 3.13 19.27 -12.55
N TYR A 173 3.73 18.07 -12.46
CA TYR A 173 3.43 16.95 -13.33
C TYR A 173 2.35 16.01 -12.74
N SER A 174 2.41 15.73 -11.44
CA SER A 174 1.64 14.66 -10.80
C SER A 174 0.38 15.12 -10.07
N ALA A 175 0.13 16.43 -9.98
CA ALA A 175 -1.11 16.94 -9.39
C ALA A 175 -2.35 16.40 -10.14
N PRO A 176 -3.46 16.12 -9.44
CA PRO A 176 -4.72 15.79 -10.08
C PRO A 176 -5.14 16.86 -11.10
N ALA A 177 -5.75 16.43 -12.21
CA ALA A 177 -6.12 17.33 -13.32
C ALA A 177 -7.18 18.40 -12.96
N ASP A 178 -7.87 18.22 -11.84
CA ASP A 178 -8.80 19.20 -11.26
C ASP A 178 -8.10 20.32 -10.45
N ILE A 179 -6.77 20.23 -10.26
CA ILE A 179 -5.95 21.25 -9.63
C ILE A 179 -5.18 22.02 -10.70
N ASP A 180 -5.50 23.30 -10.85
CA ASP A 180 -4.73 24.22 -11.69
C ASP A 180 -3.46 24.64 -10.95
N TRP A 181 -2.37 23.90 -11.20
CA TRP A 181 -1.08 24.12 -10.56
C TRP A 181 -0.55 25.54 -10.78
N LYS A 182 -0.64 26.07 -12.00
CA LYS A 182 -0.14 27.41 -12.31
C LYS A 182 -0.88 28.49 -11.52
N LYS A 183 -2.20 28.34 -11.38
CA LYS A 183 -3.02 29.26 -10.59
C LYS A 183 -2.71 29.13 -9.10
N LEU A 184 -2.41 27.93 -8.62
CA LEU A 184 -2.07 27.70 -7.21
C LEU A 184 -0.80 28.44 -6.80
N ILE A 185 0.22 28.47 -7.64
CA ILE A 185 1.51 29.11 -7.36
C ILE A 185 1.59 30.57 -7.81
N ASP A 186 0.57 31.08 -8.50
CA ASP A 186 0.55 32.46 -9.00
C ASP A 186 0.75 33.47 -7.87
N GLY A 187 1.74 34.36 -8.03
CA GLY A 187 2.12 35.34 -7.04
C GLY A 187 2.76 34.79 -5.77
N LYS A 188 3.09 33.50 -5.72
CA LYS A 188 3.77 32.86 -4.58
C LYS A 188 5.27 32.73 -4.81
N LYS A 189 6.03 32.62 -3.72
CA LYS A 189 7.44 32.23 -3.78
C LYS A 189 7.55 30.72 -3.71
N VAL A 190 8.19 30.11 -4.69
CA VAL A 190 8.37 28.66 -4.78
C VAL A 190 9.84 28.30 -4.61
N VAL A 191 10.12 27.49 -3.59
CA VAL A 191 11.43 26.90 -3.34
C VAL A 191 11.33 25.40 -3.58
N ARG A 192 12.19 24.85 -4.41
CA ARG A 192 12.22 23.43 -4.76
C ARG A 192 13.51 22.77 -4.34
N LEU A 193 13.41 21.67 -3.61
CA LEU A 193 14.49 20.72 -3.41
C LEU A 193 14.18 19.47 -4.24
N GLY A 194 15.06 19.06 -5.14
CA GLY A 194 14.79 17.93 -6.01
C GLY A 194 16.02 17.38 -6.72
N TYR A 195 15.92 16.17 -7.26
CA TYR A 195 17.00 15.51 -8.01
C TYR A 195 17.18 16.05 -9.43
N TYR A 196 16.10 16.51 -10.04
CA TYR A 196 16.06 16.83 -11.45
C TYR A 196 15.46 18.21 -11.69
N ASP A 197 15.89 18.85 -12.77
CA ASP A 197 15.30 20.05 -13.34
C ASP A 197 14.03 19.65 -14.12
N ASP A 198 12.99 19.33 -13.35
CA ASP A 198 11.68 18.89 -13.82
C ASP A 198 10.68 20.04 -13.93
N GLU A 199 9.42 19.75 -14.27
CA GLU A 199 8.37 20.76 -14.46
C GLU A 199 8.16 21.61 -13.21
N SER A 200 8.32 21.05 -12.01
CA SER A 200 8.23 21.81 -10.75
C SER A 200 9.46 22.65 -10.49
N ALA A 201 10.62 22.29 -11.02
CA ALA A 201 11.84 23.09 -10.91
C ALA A 201 11.77 24.32 -11.82
N VAL A 202 11.21 24.19 -13.03
CA VAL A 202 10.99 25.32 -13.96
C VAL A 202 10.10 26.39 -13.36
N ASP A 203 9.16 26.00 -12.50
CA ASP A 203 8.24 26.92 -11.84
C ASP A 203 8.79 27.52 -10.54
N ALA A 204 9.96 27.10 -10.08
CA ALA A 204 10.54 27.54 -8.82
C ALA A 204 11.34 28.85 -8.95
N ASP A 205 11.20 29.74 -7.96
CA ASP A 205 12.08 30.92 -7.81
C ASP A 205 13.50 30.50 -7.37
N LEU A 206 13.60 29.40 -6.62
CA LEU A 206 14.86 28.84 -6.15
C LEU A 206 14.81 27.31 -6.26
N PHE A 207 15.74 26.75 -7.01
CA PHE A 207 15.97 25.31 -7.08
C PHE A 207 17.24 24.94 -6.29
N LEU A 208 17.11 23.94 -5.43
CA LEU A 208 18.18 23.34 -4.65
C LEU A 208 18.36 21.88 -5.07
N ALA A 209 19.59 21.48 -5.38
CA ALA A 209 19.91 20.11 -5.68
C ALA A 209 19.76 19.23 -4.42
N GLN A 210 19.00 18.15 -4.52
CA GLN A 210 18.80 17.19 -3.44
C GLN A 210 19.89 16.13 -3.44
N THR A 211 20.39 15.77 -2.26
CA THR A 211 21.27 14.61 -2.07
C THR A 211 20.48 13.32 -2.30
N HIS A 212 21.14 12.33 -2.89
CA HIS A 212 20.58 10.99 -3.02
C HIS A 212 20.61 10.26 -1.65
N PHE A 213 19.69 9.32 -1.42
CA PHE A 213 19.64 8.57 -0.15
C PHE A 213 20.94 7.83 0.20
N LEU A 214 21.82 7.57 -0.77
CA LEU A 214 23.16 7.03 -0.55
C LEU A 214 24.16 8.06 -0.04
N GLU A 215 23.84 9.33 -0.08
CA GLU A 215 24.71 10.48 0.22
C GLU A 215 24.33 11.17 1.54
N GLU A 216 23.19 10.80 2.13
CA GLU A 216 22.62 11.48 3.31
C GLU A 216 22.26 10.53 4.44
N TRP A 217 22.15 11.08 5.66
CA TRP A 217 21.54 10.41 6.78
C TRP A 217 20.02 10.55 6.72
N GLY A 218 19.33 9.46 7.02
CA GLY A 218 17.89 9.45 7.13
C GLY A 218 17.40 8.31 8.01
N ASP A 219 16.11 8.12 8.02
CA ASP A 219 15.47 6.97 8.64
C ASP A 219 14.34 6.47 7.75
N ALA A 220 13.99 5.21 7.95
CA ALA A 220 12.85 4.58 7.30
C ALA A 220 12.07 3.76 8.32
N ARG A 221 10.75 3.78 8.21
CA ARG A 221 9.89 2.92 9.00
C ARG A 221 9.38 1.78 8.13
N THR A 222 9.69 0.55 8.54
CA THR A 222 9.18 -0.64 7.88
C THR A 222 7.72 -0.87 8.21
N SER A 223 7.03 -1.69 7.44
CA SER A 223 5.62 -2.00 7.61
C SER A 223 5.27 -2.68 8.93
N ASP A 224 6.24 -3.34 9.58
CA ASP A 224 6.08 -3.90 10.93
C ASP A 224 6.29 -2.86 12.05
N GLY A 225 6.55 -1.59 11.68
CA GLY A 225 6.74 -0.48 12.61
C GLY A 225 8.18 -0.29 13.09
N THR A 226 9.12 -1.11 12.62
CA THR A 226 10.55 -0.97 12.97
C THR A 226 11.14 0.26 12.30
N THR A 227 11.79 1.13 13.05
CA THR A 227 12.56 2.26 12.51
C THR A 227 14.00 1.83 12.24
N VAL A 228 14.48 2.10 11.03
CA VAL A 228 15.80 1.74 10.55
C VAL A 228 16.56 3.00 10.15
N ALA A 229 17.77 3.17 10.63
CA ALA A 229 18.65 4.27 10.20
C ALA A 229 19.18 4.01 8.79
N VAL A 230 19.03 4.99 7.92
CA VAL A 230 19.67 5.04 6.59
C VAL A 230 20.99 5.78 6.75
N ARG A 231 22.09 5.15 6.37
CA ARG A 231 23.42 5.73 6.46
C ARG A 231 23.94 6.09 5.09
N PRO A 232 24.64 7.24 4.95
CA PRO A 232 25.31 7.55 3.69
C PRO A 232 26.41 6.50 3.41
N LEU A 233 26.52 6.08 2.18
CA LEU A 233 27.59 5.21 1.69
C LEU A 233 28.67 6.00 0.94
N ILE A 234 28.33 7.18 0.43
CA ILE A 234 29.22 8.08 -0.28
C ILE A 234 28.99 9.52 0.21
N LYS A 235 29.94 10.40 -0.08
CA LYS A 235 29.75 11.85 0.10
C LYS A 235 28.89 12.40 -1.02
N PRO A 236 28.18 13.54 -0.79
CA PRO A 236 27.44 14.23 -1.85
C PRO A 236 28.34 14.50 -3.07
N LEU A 237 27.86 14.13 -4.26
CA LEU A 237 28.62 14.25 -5.51
C LEU A 237 28.51 15.66 -6.11
N PHE A 238 27.42 16.38 -5.83
CA PHE A 238 27.07 17.64 -6.47
C PHE A 238 26.76 18.76 -5.45
N ASP A 239 27.34 18.71 -4.26
CA ASP A 239 27.10 19.66 -3.16
C ASP A 239 25.59 19.86 -2.86
N GLY A 240 24.79 18.81 -3.05
CA GLY A 240 23.37 18.81 -2.76
C GLY A 240 23.07 18.93 -1.25
N LEU A 241 21.82 19.28 -0.95
CA LEU A 241 21.29 19.37 0.40
C LEU A 241 20.31 18.23 0.65
N SER A 242 20.30 17.69 1.85
CA SER A 242 19.25 16.79 2.29
C SER A 242 17.99 17.55 2.73
N GLU A 243 16.85 16.89 2.73
CA GLU A 243 15.62 17.47 3.28
C GLU A 243 15.80 17.91 4.74
N LEU A 244 16.51 17.10 5.54
CA LEU A 244 16.80 17.41 6.93
C LEU A 244 17.66 18.66 7.08
N GLU A 245 18.66 18.86 6.22
CA GLU A 245 19.49 20.07 6.23
C GLU A 245 18.68 21.31 5.86
N VAL A 246 17.85 21.24 4.83
CA VAL A 246 16.97 22.36 4.45
C VAL A 246 16.02 22.73 5.59
N LEU A 247 15.37 21.74 6.19
CA LEU A 247 14.48 21.98 7.33
C LEU A 247 15.23 22.51 8.56
N ALA A 248 16.42 22.03 8.84
CA ALA A 248 17.27 22.53 9.94
C ALA A 248 17.69 23.99 9.71
N HIS A 249 18.02 24.36 8.48
CA HIS A 249 18.30 25.75 8.13
C HIS A 249 17.10 26.68 8.35
N ILE A 250 15.90 26.24 7.91
CA ILE A 250 14.66 27.02 8.11
C ILE A 250 14.32 27.14 9.59
N ALA A 251 14.52 26.07 10.35
CA ALA A 251 14.30 26.03 11.80
C ALA A 251 15.35 26.80 12.62
N GLY A 252 16.42 27.29 12.00
CA GLY A 252 17.53 27.97 12.68
C GLY A 252 18.37 27.04 13.55
N VAL A 253 18.34 25.73 13.28
CA VAL A 253 19.15 24.74 14.01
C VAL A 253 20.59 24.81 13.49
N ALA A 254 21.54 25.06 14.38
CA ALA A 254 22.96 25.07 14.02
C ALA A 254 23.42 23.70 13.50
N LYS A 255 24.23 23.68 12.43
CA LYS A 255 24.94 22.48 12.01
C LYS A 255 25.86 22.03 13.13
N THR A 256 25.69 20.83 13.62
CA THR A 256 26.68 20.15 14.47
C THR A 256 27.66 19.38 13.60
#